data_4814aee593b63df23331750816922d13
#
_entry.id   4814aee593b63df23331750816922d13
#
_cell.length_a   1.000
_cell.length_b   1.000
_cell.length_c   1.000
_cell.angle_alpha   90.00
_cell.angle_beta   90.00
_cell.angle_gamma   90.00
#
_symmetry.space_group_name_H-M   'P 1'
#
loop_
_entity.id
_entity.type
_entity.pdbx_description
1 polymer ?
#
loop_
_entity_poly.entity_id
_entity_poly.type
_entity_poly.pdbx_seq_one_letter_code
_entity_poly.pdbx_strand_id
1 'polypeptide(L)'
;MVLGTYIAEWRAINGCTISSLAQKAGVDQALVSKYENGKRMPSEKHVELLAIAMEVPVTELRAKYLVDKIAGLLQYELRPQEILMAAEDRMEYLVSQKALYEPKLSDGVLQKLLLIDELHKRWQATKPLQGVQLQKMEEYFNTRYTFESNRIEGNTLTFQETHLVVSEGLTIGGKSMVEHLEAVNHSEAIGWLKDMVRGNEDVTRRSVLDIHRLILKSIDTDNAGVYRSVPVMLGGSEHKPPLPYLLDKLMEDYFVHYQRQKQVLHPVILAAEMHERLVSIHPFIDGNGRTSRLVMNFILLKSGYTIANLKGDYESRMAYYRAL
;
A
#
# COMPACT_ATOMS: atom_id res chain seq x y z
N MET A 1 -11.82 -29.50 23.38
CA MET A 1 -10.70 -28.62 22.97
C MET A 1 -9.73 -29.41 22.10
N VAL A 2 -9.44 -28.92 20.92
CA VAL A 2 -8.52 -29.58 19.95
C VAL A 2 -7.10 -29.66 20.51
N LEU A 3 -6.63 -28.59 21.14
CA LEU A 3 -5.30 -28.53 21.74
C LEU A 3 -5.14 -29.52 22.91
N GLY A 4 -6.12 -29.60 23.81
CA GLY A 4 -6.06 -30.49 24.95
C GLY A 4 -5.99 -31.97 24.55
N THR A 5 -6.84 -32.38 23.61
CA THR A 5 -6.84 -33.73 23.02
C THR A 5 -5.49 -34.04 22.36
N TYR A 6 -4.94 -33.11 21.58
CA TYR A 6 -3.64 -33.28 20.94
C TYR A 6 -2.49 -33.50 21.95
N ILE A 7 -2.45 -32.73 23.04
CA ILE A 7 -1.43 -32.89 24.09
C ILE A 7 -1.55 -34.27 24.74
N ALA A 8 -2.78 -34.71 25.07
CA ALA A 8 -3.03 -36.02 25.69
C ALA A 8 -2.66 -37.17 24.74
N GLU A 9 -3.01 -37.11 23.48
CA GLU A 9 -2.66 -38.10 22.44
C GLU A 9 -1.15 -38.19 22.26
N TRP A 10 -0.48 -37.02 22.11
CA TRP A 10 0.97 -36.98 21.98
C TRP A 10 1.66 -37.67 23.19
N ARG A 11 1.21 -37.35 24.40
CA ARG A 11 1.74 -37.98 25.61
C ARG A 11 1.54 -39.49 25.60
N ALA A 12 0.35 -39.94 25.20
CA ALA A 12 0.04 -41.39 25.16
C ALA A 12 0.96 -42.12 24.16
N ILE A 13 1.15 -41.55 22.97
CA ILE A 13 2.01 -42.11 21.91
C ILE A 13 3.47 -42.17 22.39
N ASN A 14 3.95 -41.15 23.09
CA ASN A 14 5.35 -41.05 23.53
C ASN A 14 5.60 -41.62 24.94
N GLY A 15 4.64 -42.31 25.53
CA GLY A 15 4.78 -42.91 26.89
C GLY A 15 5.11 -41.86 27.96
N CYS A 16 4.70 -40.60 27.77
CA CYS A 16 5.04 -39.50 28.63
C CYS A 16 3.93 -39.24 29.68
N THR A 17 4.27 -39.17 30.96
CA THR A 17 3.29 -38.81 32.00
C THR A 17 3.03 -37.31 32.03
N ILE A 18 1.89 -36.88 32.61
CA ILE A 18 1.58 -35.44 32.81
C ILE A 18 2.69 -34.77 33.61
N SER A 19 3.19 -35.43 34.65
CA SER A 19 4.27 -34.92 35.51
C SER A 19 5.58 -34.71 34.73
N SER A 20 5.94 -35.68 33.89
CA SER A 20 7.15 -35.61 33.06
C SER A 20 7.06 -34.48 32.05
N LEU A 21 5.91 -34.33 31.35
CA LEU A 21 5.70 -33.22 30.40
C LEU A 21 5.73 -31.85 31.10
N ALA A 22 5.07 -31.76 32.25
CA ALA A 22 5.03 -30.55 33.06
C ALA A 22 6.44 -30.12 33.51
N GLN A 23 7.26 -31.08 33.96
CA GLN A 23 8.65 -30.82 34.35
C GLN A 23 9.50 -30.36 33.15
N LYS A 24 9.41 -31.05 32.01
CA LYS A 24 10.12 -30.67 30.77
C LYS A 24 9.72 -29.26 30.26
N ALA A 25 8.43 -28.92 30.36
CA ALA A 25 7.91 -27.62 29.90
C ALA A 25 8.13 -26.50 30.94
N GLY A 26 8.50 -26.82 32.18
CA GLY A 26 8.56 -25.81 33.26
C GLY A 26 7.18 -25.24 33.62
N VAL A 27 6.11 -26.04 33.46
CA VAL A 27 4.72 -25.67 33.72
C VAL A 27 4.17 -26.51 34.85
N ASP A 28 3.31 -25.92 35.70
CA ASP A 28 2.68 -26.68 36.80
C ASP A 28 1.87 -27.87 36.29
N GLN A 29 2.01 -29.05 36.94
CA GLN A 29 1.35 -30.30 36.55
C GLN A 29 -0.18 -30.17 36.54
N ALA A 30 -0.76 -29.45 37.52
CA ALA A 30 -2.21 -29.26 37.59
C ALA A 30 -2.71 -28.37 36.44
N LEU A 31 -1.88 -27.46 35.93
CA LEU A 31 -2.19 -26.68 34.75
C LEU A 31 -2.19 -27.54 33.47
N VAL A 32 -1.18 -28.38 33.26
CA VAL A 32 -1.15 -29.30 32.12
C VAL A 32 -2.36 -30.23 32.13
N SER A 33 -2.73 -30.80 33.29
CA SER A 33 -3.94 -31.59 33.42
C SER A 33 -5.22 -30.80 33.08
N LYS A 34 -5.32 -29.53 33.48
CA LYS A 34 -6.46 -28.68 33.15
C LYS A 34 -6.51 -28.34 31.65
N TYR A 35 -5.37 -28.22 31.00
CA TYR A 35 -5.29 -27.98 29.54
C TYR A 35 -5.77 -29.21 28.76
N GLU A 36 -5.28 -30.41 29.09
CA GLU A 36 -5.72 -31.66 28.48
C GLU A 36 -7.23 -31.90 28.59
N ASN A 37 -7.77 -31.63 29.77
CA ASN A 37 -9.20 -31.83 30.03
C ASN A 37 -10.09 -30.65 29.60
N GLY A 38 -9.54 -29.66 28.92
CA GLY A 38 -10.30 -28.52 28.44
C GLY A 38 -10.86 -27.59 29.54
N LYS A 39 -10.43 -27.75 30.78
CA LYS A 39 -10.90 -26.93 31.93
C LYS A 39 -10.27 -25.53 31.95
N ARG A 40 -9.19 -25.32 31.23
CA ARG A 40 -8.50 -24.04 31.15
C ARG A 40 -7.72 -23.96 29.84
N MET A 41 -7.75 -22.77 29.20
CA MET A 41 -6.87 -22.43 28.07
C MET A 41 -5.46 -22.10 28.58
N PRO A 42 -4.38 -22.61 27.96
CA PRO A 42 -3.03 -22.15 28.25
C PRO A 42 -2.82 -20.70 27.82
N SER A 43 -1.82 -20.05 28.40
CA SER A 43 -1.30 -18.80 27.86
C SER A 43 -0.44 -19.07 26.61
N GLU A 44 -0.25 -18.06 25.73
CA GLU A 44 0.63 -18.22 24.57
C GLU A 44 2.04 -18.67 24.95
N LYS A 45 2.58 -18.15 26.05
CA LYS A 45 3.87 -18.58 26.63
C LYS A 45 3.87 -20.06 26.97
N HIS A 46 2.78 -20.57 27.55
CA HIS A 46 2.70 -21.99 27.89
C HIS A 46 2.55 -22.87 26.66
N VAL A 47 1.92 -22.39 25.59
CA VAL A 47 1.86 -23.09 24.29
C VAL A 47 3.27 -23.27 23.72
N GLU A 48 4.09 -22.23 23.75
CA GLU A 48 5.48 -22.28 23.27
C GLU A 48 6.32 -23.26 24.11
N LEU A 49 6.24 -23.16 25.42
CA LEU A 49 6.97 -24.06 26.33
C LEU A 49 6.56 -25.53 26.17
N LEU A 50 5.27 -25.80 25.99
CA LEU A 50 4.77 -27.17 25.74
C LEU A 50 5.24 -27.67 24.35
N ALA A 51 5.22 -26.83 23.31
CA ALA A 51 5.71 -27.21 21.98
C ALA A 51 7.19 -27.61 22.00
N ILE A 52 8.02 -26.86 22.74
CA ILE A 52 9.45 -27.17 22.92
C ILE A 52 9.61 -28.47 23.69
N ALA A 53 8.86 -28.67 24.78
CA ALA A 53 8.94 -29.88 25.60
C ALA A 53 8.44 -31.14 24.87
N MET A 54 7.52 -30.98 23.95
CA MET A 54 6.97 -32.03 23.08
C MET A 54 7.80 -32.26 21.81
N GLU A 55 8.81 -31.44 21.54
CA GLU A 55 9.63 -31.48 20.32
C GLU A 55 8.79 -31.37 19.02
N VAL A 56 7.70 -30.59 19.09
CA VAL A 56 6.84 -30.31 17.93
C VAL A 56 6.99 -28.85 17.47
N PRO A 57 6.73 -28.55 16.20
CA PRO A 57 6.79 -27.19 15.72
C PRO A 57 5.84 -26.26 16.53
N VAL A 58 6.36 -25.15 17.02
CA VAL A 58 5.57 -24.16 17.79
C VAL A 58 4.36 -23.69 16.97
N THR A 59 4.52 -23.55 15.66
CA THR A 59 3.45 -23.18 14.72
C THR A 59 2.31 -24.17 14.70
N GLU A 60 2.58 -25.46 14.81
CA GLU A 60 1.56 -26.52 14.84
C GLU A 60 0.72 -26.45 16.12
N LEU A 61 1.37 -26.39 17.28
CA LEU A 61 0.65 -26.32 18.56
C LEU A 61 -0.12 -25.00 18.71
N ARG A 62 0.46 -23.91 18.21
CA ARG A 62 -0.19 -22.59 18.17
C ARG A 62 -1.43 -22.58 17.28
N ALA A 63 -1.41 -23.28 16.13
CA ALA A 63 -2.59 -23.39 15.29
C ALA A 63 -3.76 -24.02 16.03
N LYS A 64 -3.52 -25.13 16.75
CA LYS A 64 -4.56 -25.81 17.57
C LYS A 64 -5.08 -24.92 18.71
N TYR A 65 -4.21 -24.16 19.35
CA TYR A 65 -4.56 -23.16 20.37
C TYR A 65 -5.47 -22.07 19.79
N LEU A 66 -5.15 -21.55 18.59
CA LEU A 66 -5.96 -20.51 17.94
C LEU A 66 -7.34 -21.04 17.52
N VAL A 67 -7.43 -22.29 17.04
CA VAL A 67 -8.72 -22.92 16.74
C VAL A 67 -9.62 -22.96 17.97
N ASP A 68 -9.09 -23.39 19.11
CA ASP A 68 -9.86 -23.42 20.37
C ASP A 68 -10.25 -22.01 20.84
N LYS A 69 -9.37 -21.03 20.65
CA LYS A 69 -9.65 -19.63 20.99
C LYS A 69 -10.76 -19.03 20.13
N ILE A 70 -10.73 -19.29 18.80
CA ILE A 70 -11.79 -18.86 17.85
C ILE A 70 -13.11 -19.54 18.21
N ALA A 71 -13.11 -20.85 18.45
CA ALA A 71 -14.29 -21.59 18.87
C ALA A 71 -14.89 -21.02 20.17
N GLY A 72 -14.02 -20.65 21.14
CA GLY A 72 -14.46 -20.01 22.37
C GLY A 72 -15.08 -18.64 22.19
N LEU A 73 -14.63 -17.86 21.20
CA LEU A 73 -15.22 -16.56 20.87
C LEU A 73 -16.61 -16.71 20.21
N LEU A 74 -16.79 -17.76 19.42
CA LEU A 74 -17.99 -17.95 18.61
C LEU A 74 -19.07 -18.81 19.28
N GLN A 75 -18.77 -19.50 20.39
CA GLN A 75 -19.67 -20.48 21.02
C GLN A 75 -21.02 -19.91 21.49
N TYR A 76 -21.11 -18.60 21.70
CA TYR A 76 -22.36 -17.92 22.15
C TYR A 76 -22.94 -17.01 21.08
N GLU A 77 -22.35 -16.97 19.87
CA GLU A 77 -22.86 -16.16 18.78
C GLU A 77 -24.06 -16.83 18.11
N LEU A 78 -25.04 -16.01 17.66
CA LEU A 78 -26.24 -16.51 17.00
C LEU A 78 -25.99 -17.12 15.61
N ARG A 79 -24.92 -16.66 14.91
CA ARG A 79 -24.58 -17.07 13.55
C ARG A 79 -23.09 -17.32 13.39
N PRO A 80 -22.53 -18.31 14.11
CA PRO A 80 -21.10 -18.53 14.13
C PRO A 80 -20.53 -18.93 12.77
N GLN A 81 -21.29 -19.64 11.92
CA GLN A 81 -20.86 -20.03 10.57
C GLN A 81 -20.74 -18.82 9.63
N GLU A 82 -21.70 -17.90 9.66
CA GLU A 82 -21.64 -16.69 8.83
C GLU A 82 -20.44 -15.81 9.20
N ILE A 83 -20.13 -15.72 10.50
CA ILE A 83 -18.95 -14.98 10.98
C ILE A 83 -17.66 -15.66 10.52
N LEU A 84 -17.59 -17.00 10.56
CA LEU A 84 -16.43 -17.75 10.08
C LEU A 84 -16.22 -17.57 8.57
N MET A 85 -17.29 -17.66 7.76
CA MET A 85 -17.22 -17.44 6.32
C MET A 85 -16.73 -16.02 5.99
N ALA A 86 -17.28 -15.00 6.64
CA ALA A 86 -16.83 -13.62 6.46
C ALA A 86 -15.37 -13.41 6.92
N ALA A 87 -14.93 -14.14 7.94
CA ALA A 87 -13.54 -14.12 8.39
C ALA A 87 -12.62 -14.85 7.41
N GLU A 88 -13.07 -15.94 6.78
CA GLU A 88 -12.34 -16.69 5.75
C GLU A 88 -12.12 -15.83 4.52
N ASP A 89 -13.18 -15.21 3.96
CA ASP A 89 -13.09 -14.26 2.85
C ASP A 89 -12.09 -13.13 3.16
N ARG A 90 -12.14 -12.62 4.38
CA ARG A 90 -11.21 -11.59 4.85
C ARG A 90 -9.77 -12.12 4.98
N MET A 91 -9.60 -13.37 5.40
CA MET A 91 -8.28 -14.00 5.52
C MET A 91 -7.67 -14.29 4.15
N GLU A 92 -8.46 -14.75 3.17
CA GLU A 92 -7.99 -14.88 1.78
C GLU A 92 -7.50 -13.55 1.23
N TYR A 93 -8.26 -12.47 1.44
CA TYR A 93 -7.82 -11.12 1.11
C TYR A 93 -6.52 -10.75 1.83
N LEU A 94 -6.41 -11.00 3.15
CA LEU A 94 -5.20 -10.69 3.94
C LEU A 94 -4.00 -11.57 3.55
N VAL A 95 -4.24 -12.82 3.16
CA VAL A 95 -3.18 -13.75 2.70
C VAL A 95 -2.69 -13.33 1.32
N SER A 96 -3.58 -12.93 0.42
CA SER A 96 -3.19 -12.34 -0.88
C SER A 96 -2.35 -11.08 -0.72
N GLN A 97 -2.61 -10.30 0.35
CA GLN A 97 -1.81 -9.13 0.72
C GLN A 97 -0.48 -9.49 1.43
N LYS A 98 -0.42 -10.66 2.10
CA LYS A 98 0.78 -11.11 2.85
C LYS A 98 1.75 -11.96 2.02
N ALA A 99 1.28 -12.54 0.92
CA ALA A 99 2.20 -13.20 0.00
C ALA A 99 3.23 -12.15 -0.40
N LEU A 100 4.51 -12.44 -0.19
CA LEU A 100 5.60 -11.72 -0.85
C LEU A 100 5.30 -11.87 -2.34
N TYR A 101 4.60 -10.89 -2.88
CA TYR A 101 4.23 -10.86 -4.27
C TYR A 101 5.51 -10.52 -5.03
N GLU A 102 6.22 -11.56 -5.46
CA GLU A 102 7.16 -11.42 -6.56
C GLU A 102 6.29 -11.42 -7.83
N PRO A 103 6.05 -10.26 -8.45
CA PRO A 103 5.30 -10.24 -9.69
C PRO A 103 6.04 -11.12 -10.70
N LYS A 104 5.35 -12.12 -11.28
CA LYS A 104 5.88 -12.86 -12.41
C LYS A 104 5.94 -11.91 -13.60
N LEU A 105 7.07 -11.23 -13.73
CA LEU A 105 7.29 -10.29 -14.82
C LEU A 105 7.49 -11.07 -16.12
N SER A 106 6.84 -10.62 -17.20
CA SER A 106 7.10 -11.16 -18.52
C SER A 106 8.52 -10.80 -18.98
N ASP A 107 9.09 -11.60 -19.87
CA ASP A 107 10.44 -11.34 -20.44
C ASP A 107 10.55 -9.95 -21.04
N GLY A 108 9.48 -9.47 -21.69
CA GLY A 108 9.43 -8.11 -22.24
C GLY A 108 9.50 -7.01 -21.18
N VAL A 109 8.93 -7.22 -20.00
CA VAL A 109 9.06 -6.29 -18.87
C VAL A 109 10.46 -6.34 -18.29
N LEU A 110 11.04 -7.54 -18.12
CA LEU A 110 12.40 -7.71 -17.62
C LEU A 110 13.42 -7.00 -18.54
N GLN A 111 13.30 -7.16 -19.86
CA GLN A 111 14.17 -6.46 -20.82
C GLN A 111 14.04 -4.93 -20.72
N LYS A 112 12.82 -4.41 -20.53
CA LYS A 112 12.62 -2.97 -20.33
C LYS A 112 13.23 -2.49 -19.02
N LEU A 113 13.14 -3.25 -17.93
CA LEU A 113 13.79 -2.91 -16.66
C LEU A 113 15.31 -2.85 -16.79
N LEU A 114 15.93 -3.83 -17.47
CA LEU A 114 17.37 -3.80 -17.74
C LEU A 114 17.80 -2.56 -18.53
N LEU A 115 17.00 -2.17 -19.54
CA LEU A 115 17.25 -0.93 -20.29
C LEU A 115 17.11 0.32 -19.39
N ILE A 116 16.08 0.35 -18.55
CA ILE A 116 15.87 1.46 -17.60
C ILE A 116 17.05 1.55 -16.62
N ASP A 117 17.56 0.43 -16.13
CA ASP A 117 18.71 0.39 -15.22
C ASP A 117 19.99 0.89 -15.89
N GLU A 118 20.21 0.54 -17.16
CA GLU A 118 21.34 1.07 -17.93
C GLU A 118 21.22 2.58 -18.10
N LEU A 119 20.06 3.06 -18.49
CA LEU A 119 19.79 4.50 -18.64
C LEU A 119 19.93 5.23 -17.29
N HIS A 120 19.46 4.62 -16.21
CA HIS A 120 19.60 5.17 -14.86
C HIS A 120 21.07 5.28 -14.45
N LYS A 121 21.91 4.25 -14.68
CA LYS A 121 23.35 4.30 -14.42
C LYS A 121 24.03 5.42 -15.22
N ARG A 122 23.68 5.55 -16.50
CA ARG A 122 24.20 6.64 -17.35
C ARG A 122 23.77 8.02 -16.82
N TRP A 123 22.51 8.16 -16.41
CA TRP A 123 22.01 9.39 -15.79
C TRP A 123 22.76 9.73 -14.50
N GLN A 124 22.99 8.77 -13.61
CA GLN A 124 23.76 8.98 -12.39
C GLN A 124 25.22 9.39 -12.67
N ALA A 125 25.83 8.82 -13.70
CA ALA A 125 27.20 9.20 -14.11
C ALA A 125 27.31 10.63 -14.64
N THR A 126 26.21 11.23 -15.11
CA THR A 126 26.19 12.64 -15.54
C THR A 126 25.99 13.64 -14.40
N LYS A 127 25.72 13.19 -13.19
CA LYS A 127 25.59 14.06 -12.02
C LYS A 127 26.97 14.41 -11.43
N PRO A 128 27.14 15.63 -10.89
CA PRO A 128 26.12 16.66 -10.77
C PRO A 128 26.06 17.58 -12.01
N LEU A 129 24.95 17.57 -12.72
CA LEU A 129 24.60 18.68 -13.58
C LEU A 129 24.44 19.91 -12.66
N GLN A 130 25.06 21.02 -12.98
CA GLN A 130 25.02 22.23 -12.15
C GLN A 130 24.60 23.44 -12.97
N GLY A 131 24.07 24.45 -12.28
CA GLY A 131 23.79 25.75 -12.86
C GLY A 131 22.49 25.84 -13.64
N VAL A 132 22.40 26.83 -14.52
CA VAL A 132 21.20 27.24 -15.25
C VAL A 132 20.64 26.15 -16.16
N GLN A 133 21.48 25.27 -16.70
CA GLN A 133 21.02 24.18 -17.59
C GLN A 133 20.20 23.15 -16.82
N LEU A 134 20.63 22.74 -15.62
CA LEU A 134 19.88 21.82 -14.78
C LEU A 134 18.53 22.44 -14.39
N GLN A 135 18.54 23.70 -13.95
CA GLN A 135 17.33 24.41 -13.55
C GLN A 135 16.31 24.48 -14.69
N LYS A 136 16.72 24.85 -15.89
CA LYS A 136 15.82 24.91 -17.06
C LYS A 136 15.29 23.54 -17.48
N MET A 137 16.12 22.52 -17.38
CA MET A 137 15.69 21.15 -17.66
C MET A 137 14.66 20.68 -16.63
N GLU A 138 14.88 20.93 -15.34
CA GLU A 138 13.93 20.59 -14.28
C GLU A 138 12.61 21.34 -14.44
N GLU A 139 12.66 22.63 -14.74
CA GLU A 139 11.48 23.46 -15.04
C GLU A 139 10.66 22.89 -16.19
N TYR A 140 11.32 22.53 -17.30
CA TYR A 140 10.66 21.91 -18.45
C TYR A 140 9.96 20.60 -18.06
N PHE A 141 10.65 19.69 -17.35
CA PHE A 141 10.05 18.39 -16.96
C PHE A 141 8.94 18.56 -15.93
N ASN A 142 9.05 19.51 -15.01
CA ASN A 142 7.99 19.81 -14.04
C ASN A 142 6.73 20.33 -14.76
N THR A 143 6.90 21.30 -15.63
CA THR A 143 5.80 21.84 -16.43
C THR A 143 5.18 20.76 -17.31
N ARG A 144 6.00 19.91 -17.94
CA ARG A 144 5.52 18.81 -18.78
C ARG A 144 4.71 17.80 -17.98
N TYR A 145 5.18 17.43 -16.81
CA TYR A 145 4.46 16.50 -15.93
C TYR A 145 3.17 17.12 -15.40
N THR A 146 3.19 18.39 -15.01
CA THR A 146 1.98 19.13 -14.59
C THR A 146 0.94 19.14 -15.69
N PHE A 147 1.34 19.49 -16.92
CA PHE A 147 0.46 19.49 -18.09
C PHE A 147 -0.17 18.11 -18.34
N GLU A 148 0.65 17.08 -18.50
CA GLU A 148 0.15 15.75 -18.87
C GLU A 148 -0.71 15.14 -17.74
N SER A 149 -0.32 15.28 -16.48
CA SER A 149 -1.06 14.75 -15.35
C SER A 149 -2.45 15.39 -15.21
N ASN A 150 -2.56 16.70 -15.39
CA ASN A 150 -3.85 17.39 -15.35
C ASN A 150 -4.69 17.11 -16.61
N ARG A 151 -4.06 16.96 -17.78
CA ARG A 151 -4.73 16.59 -19.04
C ARG A 151 -5.40 15.22 -18.96
N ILE A 152 -4.81 14.25 -18.24
CA ILE A 152 -5.43 12.94 -17.98
C ILE A 152 -6.79 13.14 -17.27
N GLU A 153 -6.87 14.07 -16.35
CA GLU A 153 -8.10 14.40 -15.60
C GLU A 153 -9.07 15.33 -16.32
N GLY A 154 -8.71 15.76 -17.54
CA GLY A 154 -9.61 16.56 -18.38
C GLY A 154 -9.31 18.07 -18.40
N ASN A 155 -8.24 18.55 -17.75
CA ASN A 155 -7.80 19.93 -17.86
C ASN A 155 -7.47 20.27 -19.32
N THR A 156 -7.91 21.42 -19.79
CA THR A 156 -7.84 21.82 -21.19
C THR A 156 -6.74 22.83 -21.51
N LEU A 157 -5.92 23.22 -20.51
CA LEU A 157 -4.73 24.03 -20.76
C LEU A 157 -3.79 23.30 -21.73
N THR A 158 -3.24 24.01 -22.68
CA THR A 158 -2.13 23.51 -23.52
C THR A 158 -0.82 23.49 -22.74
N PHE A 159 0.22 22.87 -23.28
CA PHE A 159 1.53 22.86 -22.65
C PHE A 159 2.09 24.27 -22.45
N GLN A 160 1.95 25.14 -23.49
CA GLN A 160 2.37 26.54 -23.44
C GLN A 160 1.58 27.33 -22.40
N GLU A 161 0.25 27.15 -22.34
CA GLU A 161 -0.60 27.80 -21.36
C GLU A 161 -0.27 27.35 -19.95
N THR A 162 -0.03 26.05 -19.74
CA THR A 162 0.43 25.51 -18.44
C THR A 162 1.74 26.15 -18.00
N HIS A 163 2.69 26.34 -18.94
CA HIS A 163 3.95 27.03 -18.64
C HIS A 163 3.72 28.48 -18.21
N LEU A 164 2.89 29.23 -18.95
CA LEU A 164 2.56 30.62 -18.59
C LEU A 164 1.90 30.75 -17.24
N VAL A 165 0.96 29.82 -16.93
CA VAL A 165 0.26 29.80 -15.64
C VAL A 165 1.23 29.49 -14.48
N VAL A 166 2.07 28.45 -14.64
CA VAL A 166 2.91 27.93 -13.55
C VAL A 166 4.16 28.79 -13.36
N SER A 167 4.83 29.19 -14.45
CA SER A 167 6.12 29.87 -14.39
C SER A 167 6.02 31.40 -14.40
N GLU A 168 4.99 31.94 -15.05
CA GLU A 168 4.81 33.39 -15.23
C GLU A 168 3.67 33.96 -14.37
N GLY A 169 2.82 33.08 -13.78
CA GLY A 169 1.66 33.50 -12.99
C GLY A 169 0.55 34.16 -13.81
N LEU A 170 0.50 33.89 -15.12
CA LEU A 170 -0.49 34.50 -16.01
C LEU A 170 -1.81 33.76 -16.02
N THR A 171 -2.91 34.47 -16.22
CA THR A 171 -4.24 33.89 -16.45
C THR A 171 -4.55 33.78 -17.92
N ILE A 172 -5.15 32.67 -18.34
CA ILE A 172 -5.47 32.34 -19.72
C ILE A 172 -6.95 32.59 -19.97
N GLY A 173 -7.25 33.45 -20.96
CA GLY A 173 -8.63 33.74 -21.37
C GLY A 173 -9.36 32.50 -21.87
N GLY A 174 -10.63 32.31 -21.47
CA GLY A 174 -11.44 31.17 -21.85
C GLY A 174 -11.19 29.87 -21.08
N LYS A 175 -10.32 29.88 -20.08
CA LYS A 175 -10.09 28.77 -19.15
C LYS A 175 -10.67 29.07 -17.78
N SER A 176 -11.14 28.04 -17.09
CA SER A 176 -11.72 28.20 -15.74
C SER A 176 -10.65 28.49 -14.69
N MET A 177 -11.03 29.12 -13.60
CA MET A 177 -10.16 29.30 -12.43
C MET A 177 -9.69 27.95 -11.87
N VAL A 178 -10.56 26.93 -11.89
CA VAL A 178 -10.22 25.59 -11.41
C VAL A 178 -9.06 25.00 -12.22
N GLU A 179 -9.07 25.12 -13.56
CA GLU A 179 -7.98 24.62 -14.40
C GLU A 179 -6.64 25.31 -14.10
N HIS A 180 -6.66 26.61 -13.78
CA HIS A 180 -5.45 27.34 -13.36
C HIS A 180 -4.95 26.82 -12.00
N LEU A 181 -5.86 26.70 -11.02
CA LEU A 181 -5.51 26.20 -9.70
C LEU A 181 -4.99 24.75 -9.73
N GLU A 182 -5.55 23.88 -10.57
CA GLU A 182 -5.05 22.53 -10.77
C GLU A 182 -3.59 22.53 -11.26
N ALA A 183 -3.24 23.41 -12.21
CA ALA A 183 -1.88 23.52 -12.72
C ALA A 183 -0.91 24.06 -11.65
N VAL A 184 -1.30 25.12 -10.93
CA VAL A 184 -0.49 25.72 -9.86
C VAL A 184 -0.30 24.72 -8.71
N ASN A 185 -1.36 24.15 -8.22
CA ASN A 185 -1.36 23.19 -7.11
C ASN A 185 -0.50 21.96 -7.41
N HIS A 186 -0.61 21.42 -8.62
CA HIS A 186 0.18 20.26 -9.06
C HIS A 186 1.67 20.61 -9.12
N SER A 187 2.02 21.80 -9.61
CA SER A 187 3.39 22.28 -9.64
C SER A 187 3.96 22.50 -8.21
N GLU A 188 3.17 23.08 -7.30
CA GLU A 188 3.53 23.20 -5.90
C GLU A 188 3.78 21.82 -5.26
N ALA A 189 2.90 20.83 -5.55
CA ALA A 189 3.06 19.47 -5.05
C ALA A 189 4.34 18.80 -5.56
N ILE A 190 4.76 19.03 -6.80
CA ILE A 190 6.05 18.54 -7.32
C ILE A 190 7.22 19.17 -6.56
N GLY A 191 7.17 20.48 -6.30
CA GLY A 191 8.20 21.18 -5.50
C GLY A 191 8.34 20.56 -4.11
N TRP A 192 7.20 20.38 -3.44
CA TRP A 192 7.13 19.76 -2.12
C TRP A 192 7.66 18.31 -2.10
N LEU A 193 7.34 17.50 -3.12
CA LEU A 193 7.90 16.14 -3.27
C LEU A 193 9.43 16.16 -3.37
N LYS A 194 10.00 17.09 -4.13
CA LYS A 194 11.46 17.21 -4.26
C LYS A 194 12.12 17.57 -2.92
N ASP A 195 11.47 18.42 -2.13
CA ASP A 195 11.98 18.77 -0.80
C ASP A 195 11.92 17.57 0.14
N MET A 196 10.85 16.78 0.12
CA MET A 196 10.78 15.53 0.88
C MET A 196 11.86 14.52 0.48
N VAL A 197 12.15 14.39 -0.82
CA VAL A 197 13.23 13.53 -1.31
C VAL A 197 14.58 14.02 -0.82
N ARG A 198 14.84 15.32 -0.84
CA ARG A 198 16.06 15.93 -0.27
C ARG A 198 16.16 15.69 1.23
N GLY A 199 15.05 15.79 1.97
CA GLY A 199 14.94 15.49 3.39
C GLY A 199 15.00 13.99 3.72
N ASN A 200 15.14 13.13 2.73
CA ASN A 200 15.10 11.66 2.86
C ASN A 200 13.84 11.14 3.55
N GLU A 201 12.74 11.85 3.42
CA GLU A 201 11.46 11.43 3.95
C GLU A 201 10.91 10.20 3.23
N ASP A 202 9.93 9.53 3.84
CA ASP A 202 9.36 8.29 3.31
C ASP A 202 7.88 8.44 2.94
N VAL A 203 7.35 7.48 2.15
CA VAL A 203 5.93 7.42 1.85
C VAL A 203 5.18 6.98 3.12
N THR A 204 4.35 7.86 3.62
CA THR A 204 3.57 7.68 4.85
C THR A 204 2.13 8.14 4.64
N ARG A 205 1.24 7.79 5.59
CA ARG A 205 -0.14 8.31 5.59
C ARG A 205 -0.15 9.85 5.51
N ARG A 206 0.71 10.49 6.30
CA ARG A 206 0.80 11.94 6.34
C ARG A 206 1.21 12.51 4.98
N SER A 207 2.26 11.97 4.36
CA SER A 207 2.75 12.47 3.07
C SER A 207 1.70 12.34 1.96
N VAL A 208 0.93 11.23 1.92
CA VAL A 208 -0.15 11.06 0.95
C VAL A 208 -1.29 12.05 1.18
N LEU A 209 -1.69 12.28 2.43
CA LEU A 209 -2.71 13.28 2.77
C LEU A 209 -2.24 14.71 2.47
N ASP A 210 -0.98 15.02 2.69
CA ASP A 210 -0.41 16.35 2.41
C ASP A 210 -0.28 16.59 0.89
N ILE A 211 0.11 15.56 0.10
CA ILE A 211 0.06 15.63 -1.38
C ILE A 211 -1.37 15.93 -1.85
N HIS A 212 -2.35 15.18 -1.35
CA HIS A 212 -3.74 15.37 -1.73
C HIS A 212 -4.26 16.76 -1.32
N ARG A 213 -3.87 17.24 -0.14
CA ARG A 213 -4.22 18.60 0.32
C ARG A 213 -3.68 19.67 -0.62
N LEU A 214 -2.44 19.52 -1.10
CA LEU A 214 -1.86 20.43 -2.08
C LEU A 214 -2.63 20.41 -3.40
N ILE A 215 -2.99 19.22 -3.91
CA ILE A 215 -3.73 19.06 -5.18
C ILE A 215 -5.08 19.77 -5.16
N LEU A 216 -5.80 19.72 -4.05
CA LEU A 216 -7.15 20.33 -3.92
C LEU A 216 -7.14 21.69 -3.22
N LYS A 217 -5.97 22.25 -2.91
CA LYS A 217 -5.83 23.57 -2.30
C LYS A 217 -6.62 24.63 -3.08
N SER A 218 -7.52 25.32 -2.40
CA SER A 218 -8.39 26.37 -2.98
C SER A 218 -9.34 25.88 -4.09
N ILE A 219 -9.45 24.58 -4.34
CA ILE A 219 -10.42 23.96 -5.25
C ILE A 219 -11.57 23.34 -4.45
N ASP A 220 -11.22 22.43 -3.55
CA ASP A 220 -12.16 21.76 -2.62
C ASP A 220 -11.49 21.63 -1.24
N THR A 221 -11.54 22.70 -0.47
CA THR A 221 -10.85 22.81 0.81
C THR A 221 -11.38 21.80 1.85
N ASP A 222 -12.67 21.49 1.79
CA ASP A 222 -13.33 20.64 2.79
C ASP A 222 -12.89 19.16 2.64
N ASN A 223 -12.61 18.72 1.41
CA ASN A 223 -12.15 17.37 1.11
C ASN A 223 -10.63 17.26 0.94
N ALA A 224 -9.91 18.37 0.95
CA ALA A 224 -8.46 18.40 0.75
C ALA A 224 -7.69 17.70 1.87
N GLY A 225 -7.02 16.59 1.56
CA GLY A 225 -6.24 15.81 2.54
C GLY A 225 -7.09 14.99 3.51
N VAL A 226 -8.32 14.65 3.14
CA VAL A 226 -9.26 13.88 3.97
C VAL A 226 -9.79 12.69 3.19
N TYR A 227 -9.80 11.50 3.80
CA TYR A 227 -10.43 10.34 3.20
C TYR A 227 -11.95 10.53 3.12
N ARG A 228 -12.54 10.08 2.02
CA ARG A 228 -13.99 10.17 1.82
C ARG A 228 -14.79 9.40 2.87
N SER A 229 -15.89 9.96 3.27
CA SER A 229 -16.87 9.34 4.17
C SER A 229 -18.10 8.80 3.42
N VAL A 230 -18.15 8.97 2.08
CA VAL A 230 -19.28 8.56 1.24
C VAL A 230 -18.79 7.59 0.14
N PRO A 231 -19.68 6.68 -0.33
CA PRO A 231 -19.37 5.84 -1.50
C PRO A 231 -19.18 6.72 -2.75
N VAL A 232 -18.28 6.28 -3.64
CA VAL A 232 -18.05 6.91 -4.96
C VAL A 232 -18.17 5.87 -6.05
N MET A 233 -18.47 6.32 -7.27
CA MET A 233 -18.48 5.50 -8.48
C MET A 233 -17.51 6.12 -9.51
N LEU A 234 -16.80 5.26 -10.23
CA LEU A 234 -15.89 5.70 -11.28
C LEU A 234 -16.63 5.71 -12.62
N GLY A 235 -16.77 6.88 -13.20
CA GLY A 235 -17.38 7.01 -14.53
C GLY A 235 -16.56 6.25 -15.59
N GLY A 236 -17.20 5.32 -16.30
CA GLY A 236 -16.56 4.55 -17.37
C GLY A 236 -15.68 3.37 -16.93
N SER A 237 -15.68 3.00 -15.65
CA SER A 237 -14.99 1.83 -15.12
C SER A 237 -15.98 0.84 -14.47
N GLU A 238 -15.71 -0.46 -14.61
CA GLU A 238 -16.44 -1.51 -13.88
C GLU A 238 -15.93 -1.68 -12.44
N HIS A 239 -14.76 -1.11 -12.14
CA HIS A 239 -14.20 -1.16 -10.80
C HIS A 239 -15.09 -0.40 -9.79
N LYS A 240 -15.40 -1.05 -8.69
CA LYS A 240 -16.18 -0.48 -7.58
C LYS A 240 -15.24 -0.20 -6.41
N PRO A 241 -14.92 1.08 -6.13
CA PRO A 241 -14.09 1.42 -4.99
C PRO A 241 -14.67 0.88 -3.68
N PRO A 242 -13.83 0.47 -2.72
CA PRO A 242 -14.25 -0.03 -1.42
C PRO A 242 -15.18 0.95 -0.69
N LEU A 243 -16.02 0.42 0.20
CA LEU A 243 -16.89 1.24 1.05
C LEU A 243 -16.07 2.08 2.05
N PRO A 244 -16.52 3.28 2.42
CA PRO A 244 -15.75 4.23 3.24
C PRO A 244 -15.25 3.67 4.56
N TYR A 245 -16.02 2.84 5.25
CA TYR A 245 -15.62 2.25 6.54
C TYR A 245 -14.41 1.29 6.45
N LEU A 246 -14.04 0.87 5.25
CA LEU A 246 -12.85 0.04 5.01
C LEU A 246 -11.58 0.85 4.76
N LEU A 247 -11.71 2.15 4.45
CA LEU A 247 -10.59 2.96 3.94
C LEU A 247 -9.43 3.07 4.93
N ASP A 248 -9.70 3.27 6.22
CA ASP A 248 -8.63 3.35 7.21
C ASP A 248 -7.77 2.08 7.24
N LYS A 249 -8.43 0.91 7.20
CA LYS A 249 -7.72 -0.38 7.18
C LYS A 249 -6.97 -0.61 5.88
N LEU A 250 -7.59 -0.34 4.74
CA LEU A 250 -6.98 -0.50 3.42
C LEU A 250 -5.78 0.42 3.24
N MET A 251 -5.86 1.65 3.74
CA MET A 251 -4.74 2.58 3.71
C MET A 251 -3.62 2.20 4.69
N GLU A 252 -3.96 1.64 5.86
CA GLU A 252 -2.94 1.05 6.74
C GLU A 252 -2.19 -0.09 6.03
N ASP A 253 -2.92 -1.02 5.41
CA ASP A 253 -2.36 -2.14 4.67
C ASP A 253 -1.51 -1.66 3.45
N TYR A 254 -1.92 -0.58 2.78
CA TYR A 254 -1.17 0.08 1.72
C TYR A 254 0.23 0.53 2.21
N PHE A 255 0.32 1.20 3.36
CA PHE A 255 1.61 1.65 3.90
C PHE A 255 2.45 0.49 4.44
N VAL A 256 1.82 -0.52 5.05
CA VAL A 256 2.52 -1.75 5.47
C VAL A 256 3.12 -2.47 4.27
N HIS A 257 2.37 -2.55 3.16
CA HIS A 257 2.85 -3.14 1.91
C HIS A 257 4.07 -2.37 1.37
N TYR A 258 3.98 -1.05 1.26
CA TYR A 258 5.11 -0.21 0.85
C TYR A 258 6.36 -0.47 1.70
N GLN A 259 6.23 -0.47 3.04
CA GLN A 259 7.37 -0.68 3.95
C GLN A 259 8.02 -2.05 3.78
N ARG A 260 7.24 -3.09 3.47
CA ARG A 260 7.75 -4.45 3.23
C ARG A 260 8.44 -4.58 1.88
N GLN A 261 7.91 -3.92 0.86
CA GLN A 261 8.35 -4.12 -0.52
C GLN A 261 9.44 -3.15 -0.98
N LYS A 262 9.63 -2.03 -0.30
CA LYS A 262 10.58 -0.98 -0.74
C LYS A 262 12.04 -1.40 -0.82
N GLN A 263 12.43 -2.51 -0.18
CA GLN A 263 13.78 -3.08 -0.26
C GLN A 263 13.84 -4.39 -1.05
N VAL A 264 12.69 -4.90 -1.48
CA VAL A 264 12.57 -6.19 -2.18
C VAL A 264 12.31 -5.99 -3.65
N LEU A 265 11.34 -5.13 -3.99
CA LEU A 265 10.94 -4.88 -5.37
C LEU A 265 11.87 -3.88 -6.05
N HIS A 266 12.01 -4.07 -7.37
CA HIS A 266 12.62 -3.05 -8.22
C HIS A 266 11.83 -1.72 -8.09
N PRO A 267 12.49 -0.54 -7.94
CA PRO A 267 11.82 0.72 -7.68
C PRO A 267 10.70 1.09 -8.68
N VAL A 268 10.90 0.76 -9.96
CA VAL A 268 9.89 1.01 -11.00
C VAL A 268 8.65 0.12 -10.80
N ILE A 269 8.84 -1.13 -10.40
CA ILE A 269 7.73 -2.05 -10.11
C ILE A 269 7.00 -1.60 -8.86
N LEU A 270 7.73 -1.29 -7.79
CA LEU A 270 7.13 -0.76 -6.57
C LEU A 270 6.31 0.51 -6.83
N ALA A 271 6.86 1.44 -7.61
CA ALA A 271 6.18 2.69 -7.94
C ALA A 271 4.88 2.44 -8.73
N ALA A 272 4.90 1.53 -9.70
CA ALA A 272 3.73 1.15 -10.48
C ALA A 272 2.67 0.45 -9.60
N GLU A 273 3.09 -0.48 -8.75
CA GLU A 273 2.19 -1.20 -7.85
C GLU A 273 1.53 -0.27 -6.82
N MET A 274 2.32 0.61 -6.20
CA MET A 274 1.78 1.57 -5.24
C MET A 274 0.84 2.58 -5.88
N HIS A 275 1.10 2.95 -7.14
CA HIS A 275 0.20 3.78 -7.94
C HIS A 275 -1.14 3.07 -8.18
N GLU A 276 -1.12 1.84 -8.71
CA GLU A 276 -2.32 1.05 -9.00
C GLU A 276 -3.15 0.83 -7.73
N ARG A 277 -2.53 0.39 -6.63
CA ARG A 277 -3.20 0.16 -5.35
C ARG A 277 -3.92 1.42 -4.83
N LEU A 278 -3.30 2.59 -4.93
CA LEU A 278 -3.93 3.83 -4.47
C LEU A 278 -5.14 4.21 -5.35
N VAL A 279 -5.02 4.01 -6.67
CA VAL A 279 -6.15 4.22 -7.59
C VAL A 279 -7.28 3.25 -7.31
N SER A 280 -6.99 1.96 -7.06
CA SER A 280 -7.99 0.93 -6.75
C SER A 280 -8.68 1.17 -5.40
N ILE A 281 -7.97 1.57 -4.36
CA ILE A 281 -8.56 1.95 -3.06
C ILE A 281 -9.44 3.19 -3.21
N HIS A 282 -9.02 4.13 -4.05
CA HIS A 282 -9.75 5.38 -4.33
C HIS A 282 -10.16 6.12 -3.05
N PRO A 283 -9.20 6.47 -2.17
CA PRO A 283 -9.53 6.92 -0.82
C PRO A 283 -10.15 8.31 -0.73
N PHE A 284 -10.16 9.10 -1.80
CA PHE A 284 -10.61 10.48 -1.83
C PHE A 284 -11.85 10.66 -2.70
N ILE A 285 -12.55 11.80 -2.53
CA ILE A 285 -13.69 12.16 -3.38
C ILE A 285 -13.23 12.55 -4.79
N ASP A 286 -12.15 13.34 -4.89
CA ASP A 286 -11.49 13.74 -6.14
C ASP A 286 -9.97 13.72 -5.95
N GLY A 287 -9.20 13.93 -7.02
CA GLY A 287 -7.74 14.02 -6.98
C GLY A 287 -6.99 12.69 -6.80
N ASN A 288 -7.67 11.55 -6.81
CA ASN A 288 -7.03 10.23 -6.63
C ASN A 288 -5.97 9.94 -7.69
N GLY A 289 -6.28 10.18 -8.97
CA GLY A 289 -5.34 9.96 -10.07
C GLY A 289 -4.10 10.84 -9.97
N ARG A 290 -4.26 12.13 -9.72
CA ARG A 290 -3.14 13.07 -9.54
C ARG A 290 -2.28 12.70 -8.34
N THR A 291 -2.90 12.40 -7.21
CA THR A 291 -2.21 11.98 -5.98
C THR A 291 -1.43 10.67 -6.19
N SER A 292 -2.02 9.66 -6.82
CA SER A 292 -1.36 8.38 -7.06
C SER A 292 -0.16 8.50 -8.00
N ARG A 293 -0.25 9.33 -9.05
CA ARG A 293 0.88 9.62 -9.94
C ARG A 293 1.99 10.40 -9.24
N LEU A 294 1.66 11.28 -8.31
CA LEU A 294 2.65 11.97 -7.47
C LEU A 294 3.34 11.01 -6.50
N VAL A 295 2.61 10.09 -5.85
CA VAL A 295 3.20 9.06 -4.99
C VAL A 295 4.12 8.12 -5.79
N MET A 296 3.71 7.70 -6.99
CA MET A 296 4.56 6.95 -7.92
C MET A 296 5.88 7.68 -8.18
N ASN A 297 5.80 8.96 -8.51
CA ASN A 297 6.99 9.78 -8.77
C ASN A 297 7.83 10.06 -7.51
N PHE A 298 7.19 10.13 -6.34
CA PHE A 298 7.94 10.21 -5.08
C PHE A 298 8.86 8.99 -4.88
N ILE A 299 8.34 7.78 -5.10
CA ILE A 299 9.10 6.52 -5.01
C ILE A 299 10.26 6.51 -6.03
N LEU A 300 9.99 6.90 -7.26
CA LEU A 300 10.99 6.96 -8.32
C LEU A 300 12.11 7.97 -8.02
N LEU A 301 11.74 9.19 -7.64
CA LEU A 301 12.70 10.25 -7.30
C LEU A 301 13.56 9.87 -6.10
N LYS A 302 12.96 9.26 -5.06
CA LYS A 302 13.66 8.74 -3.88
C LYS A 302 14.69 7.66 -4.23
N SER A 303 14.41 6.88 -5.26
CA SER A 303 15.31 5.86 -5.80
C SER A 303 16.31 6.42 -6.84
N GLY A 304 16.34 7.75 -7.03
CA GLY A 304 17.31 8.44 -7.91
C GLY A 304 16.89 8.50 -9.39
N TYR A 305 15.71 7.99 -9.74
CA TYR A 305 15.15 8.12 -11.09
C TYR A 305 14.65 9.54 -11.36
N THR A 306 14.37 9.85 -12.61
CA THR A 306 13.69 11.08 -13.02
C THR A 306 12.17 10.92 -12.89
N ILE A 307 11.43 12.03 -13.01
CA ILE A 307 9.96 11.99 -13.07
C ILE A 307 9.50 11.15 -14.26
N ALA A 308 8.69 10.15 -13.98
CA ALA A 308 7.95 9.39 -14.98
C ALA A 308 6.71 10.19 -15.42
N ASN A 309 6.59 10.44 -16.71
CA ASN A 309 5.51 11.21 -17.28
C ASN A 309 4.58 10.35 -18.12
N LEU A 310 3.36 10.14 -17.65
CA LEU A 310 2.30 9.47 -18.39
C LEU A 310 1.63 10.49 -19.30
N LYS A 311 1.51 10.18 -20.59
CA LYS A 311 0.91 11.09 -21.57
C LYS A 311 -0.61 11.14 -21.44
N GLY A 312 -1.16 12.35 -21.52
CA GLY A 312 -2.60 12.62 -21.43
C GLY A 312 -3.32 12.70 -22.78
N ASP A 313 -2.66 12.40 -23.93
CA ASP A 313 -3.36 12.28 -25.20
C ASP A 313 -4.35 11.10 -25.16
N TYR A 314 -5.33 11.11 -26.06
CA TYR A 314 -6.43 10.15 -26.03
C TYR A 314 -5.97 8.68 -26.06
N GLU A 315 -5.04 8.33 -26.94
CA GLU A 315 -4.57 6.95 -27.08
C GLU A 315 -3.79 6.49 -25.84
N SER A 316 -2.86 7.31 -25.37
CA SER A 316 -2.06 7.04 -24.17
C SER A 316 -2.93 6.96 -22.92
N ARG A 317 -3.92 7.85 -22.78
CA ARG A 317 -4.88 7.86 -21.68
C ARG A 317 -5.74 6.60 -21.68
N MET A 318 -6.23 6.15 -22.84
CA MET A 318 -6.99 4.90 -22.94
C MET A 318 -6.14 3.67 -22.66
N ALA A 319 -4.87 3.66 -23.06
CA ALA A 319 -3.93 2.60 -22.71
C ALA A 319 -3.65 2.57 -21.18
N TYR A 320 -3.48 3.73 -20.58
CA TYR A 320 -3.30 3.88 -19.15
C TYR A 320 -4.51 3.38 -18.36
N TYR A 321 -5.74 3.76 -18.73
CA TYR A 321 -6.95 3.30 -18.05
C TYR A 321 -7.19 1.78 -18.19
N ARG A 322 -6.76 1.17 -19.31
CA ARG A 322 -6.82 -0.30 -19.46
C ARG A 322 -5.78 -1.04 -18.64
N ALA A 323 -4.73 -0.37 -18.21
CA ALA A 323 -3.67 -0.96 -17.40
C ALA A 323 -3.92 -0.85 -15.88
N LEU A 324 -4.91 -0.03 -15.50
CA LEU A 324 -5.43 0.09 -14.13
C LEU A 324 -6.56 -0.90 -13.88
#